data_33b612cf0fb3759036e93d944a458acf
#
_entry.id   33b612cf0fb3759036e93d944a458acf
#
_cell.length_a   1.000
_cell.length_b   1.000
_cell.length_c   1.000
_cell.angle_alpha   90.00
_cell.angle_beta   90.00
_cell.angle_gamma   90.00
#
_symmetry.space_group_name_H-M   'P 1'
#
loop_
_entity.id
_entity.type
_entity.pdbx_description
1 polymer ?
#
loop_
_entity_poly.entity_id
_entity_poly.type
_entity_poly.pdbx_seq_one_letter_code
_entity_poly.pdbx_strand_id
1 'polypeptide(L)'
;MEIEVIPHTCLYEKDVKKFKMVRKENGETHYYITLSNNGGRCMCCGKYVTTVKELKVKRIILDKDVYVHYSARRFRCECGKTFYEENPFCPKEESIISNNLLKLILEELKRYNHTFLEVAQRFGISVNKVIELFDTHVQIKRKTLREVISIDEFYFSRHSKNCKYAFMILGLNGEVIDILKSRKKSKLLDYFKYIPQYERDRVRYITMDMNDVYKDVILRRFRNAIICIDSFHVMKLMNEELDRLRKKVMHRYEKDKRCLEYHLLKHHKNVLFKEDLDEEYHYSKYFHQLMNEVDYLNLILKIDKELSKVHQEIKNYYYFNHYWNDYTRKEAYDCLNSFINEWYSSNNEYLIRIASTLNNWKEEIANSFIPYTKHNGEIVRLSNGKIEGKNSYIKKMLRLANGYSNFDRFRNRAMYCENYYDTYSEEKLPNTIKRKFPKKKTDLG
;
A
#
# COMPACT_ATOMS: atom_id res chain seq x y z
N MET A 1 20.07 5.54 -42.35
CA MET A 1 19.12 5.61 -41.20
C MET A 1 17.90 4.79 -41.60
N GLU A 2 17.62 3.69 -40.89
CA GLU A 2 16.42 2.89 -41.21
C GLU A 2 15.18 3.68 -40.76
N ILE A 3 14.23 3.89 -41.66
CA ILE A 3 13.00 4.65 -41.37
C ILE A 3 11.91 3.66 -40.88
N GLU A 4 11.36 3.90 -39.71
CA GLU A 4 10.17 3.15 -39.26
C GLU A 4 8.96 3.50 -40.12
N VAL A 5 8.28 2.48 -40.64
CA VAL A 5 7.05 2.64 -41.42
C VAL A 5 5.88 3.11 -40.58
N ILE A 6 5.84 2.64 -39.32
CA ILE A 6 4.87 3.09 -38.30
C ILE A 6 5.64 3.42 -37.04
N PRO A 7 5.49 4.64 -36.50
CA PRO A 7 6.18 5.07 -35.29
C PRO A 7 5.95 4.08 -34.11
N HIS A 8 7.01 3.82 -33.34
CA HIS A 8 7.01 2.97 -32.13
C HIS A 8 6.67 1.49 -32.36
N THR A 9 6.81 0.95 -33.57
CA THR A 9 6.55 -0.45 -33.89
C THR A 9 7.79 -1.28 -34.15
N CYS A 10 8.97 -0.65 -34.29
CA CYS A 10 10.23 -1.28 -34.75
C CYS A 10 10.07 -1.98 -36.11
N LEU A 11 9.14 -1.52 -36.95
CA LEU A 11 8.89 -2.05 -38.28
C LEU A 11 9.50 -1.14 -39.32
N TYR A 12 10.48 -1.65 -40.06
CA TYR A 12 11.25 -0.89 -41.04
C TYR A 12 10.79 -1.19 -42.48
N GLU A 13 11.12 -0.32 -43.41
CA GLU A 13 10.72 -0.47 -44.81
C GLU A 13 11.13 -1.83 -45.43
N LYS A 14 12.29 -2.38 -45.02
CA LYS A 14 12.77 -3.70 -45.48
C LYS A 14 11.84 -4.87 -45.07
N ASP A 15 11.09 -4.70 -43.99
CA ASP A 15 10.22 -5.71 -43.43
C ASP A 15 8.82 -5.69 -44.05
N VAL A 16 8.51 -4.68 -44.86
CA VAL A 16 7.18 -4.41 -45.38
C VAL A 16 7.14 -4.56 -46.90
N LYS A 17 6.26 -5.44 -47.39
CA LYS A 17 6.00 -5.61 -48.83
C LYS A 17 4.95 -4.64 -49.37
N LYS A 18 3.90 -4.35 -48.56
CA LYS A 18 2.82 -3.42 -48.91
C LYS A 18 2.40 -2.64 -47.68
N PHE A 19 2.21 -1.33 -47.88
CA PHE A 19 1.76 -0.39 -46.86
C PHE A 19 0.70 0.53 -47.43
N LYS A 20 -0.39 0.76 -46.64
CA LYS A 20 -1.42 1.76 -46.91
C LYS A 20 -1.94 2.33 -45.62
N MET A 21 -1.99 3.65 -45.48
CA MET A 21 -2.62 4.36 -44.40
C MET A 21 -3.98 4.93 -44.83
N VAL A 22 -4.98 4.80 -44.00
CA VAL A 22 -6.33 5.36 -44.21
C VAL A 22 -6.75 6.06 -42.94
N ARG A 23 -7.11 7.33 -43.07
CA ARG A 23 -7.82 8.06 -41.99
C ARG A 23 -9.30 8.09 -42.32
N LYS A 24 -10.12 7.67 -41.35
CA LYS A 24 -11.57 7.70 -41.45
C LYS A 24 -12.13 9.05 -40.94
N GLU A 25 -13.36 9.36 -41.34
CA GLU A 25 -14.08 10.57 -40.93
C GLU A 25 -14.29 10.64 -39.40
N ASN A 26 -14.41 9.49 -38.72
CA ASN A 26 -14.53 9.40 -37.26
C ASN A 26 -13.20 9.62 -36.51
N GLY A 27 -12.10 9.98 -37.20
CA GLY A 27 -10.79 10.23 -36.62
C GLY A 27 -9.91 8.97 -36.47
N GLU A 28 -10.41 7.78 -36.73
CA GLU A 28 -9.61 6.55 -36.66
C GLU A 28 -8.55 6.52 -37.75
N THR A 29 -7.33 6.09 -37.38
CA THR A 29 -6.23 5.83 -38.32
C THR A 29 -6.01 4.33 -38.48
N HIS A 30 -6.07 3.84 -39.71
CA HIS A 30 -5.90 2.43 -40.04
C HIS A 30 -4.68 2.23 -40.93
N TYR A 31 -3.73 1.42 -40.51
CA TYR A 31 -2.61 0.94 -41.30
C TYR A 31 -2.90 -0.46 -41.82
N TYR A 32 -2.79 -0.66 -43.12
CA TYR A 32 -2.90 -1.95 -43.80
C TYR A 32 -1.51 -2.39 -44.25
N ILE A 33 -1.05 -3.54 -43.73
CA ILE A 33 0.34 -3.98 -43.91
C ILE A 33 0.38 -5.42 -44.39
N THR A 34 1.28 -5.67 -45.36
CA THR A 34 1.74 -6.99 -45.72
C THR A 34 3.25 -7.05 -45.52
N LEU A 35 3.70 -7.94 -44.63
CA LEU A 35 5.11 -8.11 -44.33
C LEU A 35 5.85 -8.80 -45.49
N SER A 36 7.16 -8.58 -45.60
CA SER A 36 8.05 -9.34 -46.50
C SER A 36 8.07 -10.81 -46.07
N ASN A 37 8.11 -11.75 -47.01
CA ASN A 37 8.06 -13.18 -46.69
C ASN A 37 9.45 -13.70 -46.29
N ASN A 38 9.72 -13.74 -45.02
CA ASN A 38 10.96 -14.26 -44.48
C ASN A 38 10.88 -15.74 -44.04
N GLY A 39 9.72 -16.39 -44.28
CA GLY A 39 9.48 -17.77 -43.78
C GLY A 39 9.40 -17.88 -42.29
N GLY A 40 9.48 -19.11 -41.75
CA GLY A 40 9.50 -19.37 -40.33
C GLY A 40 10.02 -20.77 -40.00
N ARG A 41 10.47 -20.99 -38.75
CA ARG A 41 10.92 -22.30 -38.28
C ARG A 41 9.77 -23.08 -37.68
N CYS A 42 9.59 -24.32 -38.12
CA CYS A 42 8.62 -25.24 -37.52
C CYS A 42 9.04 -25.64 -36.10
N MET A 43 8.20 -25.36 -35.13
CA MET A 43 8.47 -25.68 -33.71
C MET A 43 8.47 -27.21 -33.44
N CYS A 44 7.97 -28.01 -34.36
CA CYS A 44 7.92 -29.49 -34.22
C CYS A 44 9.21 -30.15 -34.69
N CYS A 45 9.69 -29.83 -35.90
CA CYS A 45 10.83 -30.49 -36.54
C CYS A 45 12.05 -29.56 -36.78
N GLY A 46 11.97 -28.27 -36.44
CA GLY A 46 13.04 -27.29 -36.61
C GLY A 46 13.30 -26.84 -38.08
N LYS A 47 12.61 -27.46 -39.07
CA LYS A 47 12.81 -27.09 -40.50
C LYS A 47 12.31 -25.67 -40.73
N TYR A 48 13.04 -24.98 -41.63
CA TYR A 48 12.65 -23.67 -42.14
C TYR A 48 11.63 -23.81 -43.26
N VAL A 49 10.54 -23.05 -43.18
CA VAL A 49 9.36 -23.20 -44.08
C VAL A 49 9.01 -21.84 -44.68
N THR A 50 8.86 -21.80 -46.01
CA THR A 50 8.40 -20.62 -46.77
C THR A 50 7.04 -20.82 -47.41
N THR A 51 6.54 -22.08 -47.45
CA THR A 51 5.28 -22.44 -48.07
C THR A 51 4.10 -21.89 -47.24
N VAL A 52 3.41 -20.91 -47.81
CA VAL A 52 2.24 -20.27 -47.17
C VAL A 52 0.99 -21.12 -47.49
N LYS A 53 0.29 -21.57 -46.42
CA LYS A 53 -0.97 -22.27 -46.55
C LYS A 53 -2.16 -21.31 -46.73
N GLU A 54 -2.16 -20.22 -45.92
CA GLU A 54 -3.25 -19.24 -45.92
C GLU A 54 -2.75 -17.88 -45.38
N LEU A 55 -3.50 -16.82 -45.68
CA LEU A 55 -3.33 -15.51 -45.15
C LEU A 55 -4.54 -15.19 -44.25
N LYS A 56 -4.30 -14.69 -43.04
CA LYS A 56 -5.33 -14.22 -42.11
C LYS A 56 -5.07 -12.77 -41.74
N VAL A 57 -6.03 -11.90 -41.98
CA VAL A 57 -5.92 -10.52 -41.53
C VAL A 57 -6.14 -10.45 -40.04
N LYS A 58 -5.17 -9.91 -39.30
CA LYS A 58 -5.24 -9.62 -37.87
C LYS A 58 -5.38 -8.12 -37.67
N ARG A 59 -6.30 -7.70 -36.81
CA ARG A 59 -6.45 -6.30 -36.39
C ARG A 59 -5.80 -6.13 -35.01
N ILE A 60 -4.89 -5.16 -34.90
CA ILE A 60 -4.14 -4.87 -33.70
C ILE A 60 -4.36 -3.41 -33.33
N ILE A 61 -4.54 -3.12 -32.06
CA ILE A 61 -4.67 -1.78 -31.51
C ILE A 61 -3.27 -1.31 -31.12
N LEU A 62 -2.79 -0.23 -31.77
CA LEU A 62 -1.52 0.39 -31.48
C LEU A 62 -1.62 1.48 -30.40
N ASP A 63 -2.71 2.27 -30.48
CA ASP A 63 -3.03 3.35 -29.57
C ASP A 63 -4.54 3.65 -29.68
N LYS A 64 -5.05 4.65 -28.93
CA LYS A 64 -6.41 5.13 -29.06
C LYS A 64 -6.67 5.54 -30.51
N ASP A 65 -7.72 4.96 -31.07
CA ASP A 65 -8.17 5.20 -32.46
C ASP A 65 -7.10 4.92 -33.55
N VAL A 66 -6.07 4.12 -33.22
CA VAL A 66 -4.99 3.72 -34.15
C VAL A 66 -4.90 2.20 -34.26
N TYR A 67 -5.08 1.70 -35.46
CA TYR A 67 -5.20 0.26 -35.73
C TYR A 67 -4.25 -0.19 -36.84
N VAL A 68 -3.69 -1.40 -36.68
CA VAL A 68 -2.97 -2.11 -37.76
C VAL A 68 -3.78 -3.31 -38.20
N HIS A 69 -3.95 -3.43 -39.50
CA HIS A 69 -4.47 -4.60 -40.16
C HIS A 69 -3.32 -5.27 -40.92
N TYR A 70 -2.81 -6.37 -40.39
CA TYR A 70 -1.73 -7.06 -41.07
C TYR A 70 -2.14 -8.46 -41.50
N SER A 71 -1.64 -8.85 -42.71
CA SER A 71 -1.92 -10.15 -43.31
C SER A 71 -0.92 -11.17 -42.77
N ALA A 72 -1.29 -11.84 -41.65
CA ALA A 72 -0.48 -12.90 -41.03
C ALA A 72 -0.50 -14.17 -41.89
N ARG A 73 0.71 -14.71 -42.17
CA ARG A 73 0.90 -15.95 -42.92
C ARG A 73 0.75 -17.16 -41.98
N ARG A 74 0.04 -18.18 -42.47
CA ARG A 74 0.07 -19.51 -41.86
C ARG A 74 0.87 -20.43 -42.74
N PHE A 75 1.97 -20.94 -42.21
CA PHE A 75 2.84 -21.87 -42.92
C PHE A 75 2.38 -23.33 -42.73
N ARG A 76 2.68 -24.19 -43.71
CA ARG A 76 2.53 -25.62 -43.62
C ARG A 76 3.87 -26.30 -43.77
N CYS A 77 4.29 -27.02 -42.73
CA CYS A 77 5.50 -27.80 -42.74
C CYS A 77 5.27 -29.18 -43.36
N GLU A 78 6.29 -29.77 -44.00
CA GLU A 78 6.26 -31.17 -44.51
C GLU A 78 5.94 -32.17 -43.40
N CYS A 79 6.26 -31.91 -42.15
CA CYS A 79 5.89 -32.79 -41.02
C CYS A 79 4.38 -32.73 -40.67
N GLY A 80 3.57 -32.04 -41.46
CA GLY A 80 2.10 -31.92 -41.32
C GLY A 80 1.66 -30.83 -40.35
N LYS A 81 2.57 -30.22 -39.56
CA LYS A 81 2.23 -29.13 -38.64
C LYS A 81 2.04 -27.80 -39.36
N THR A 82 1.12 -26.99 -38.85
CA THR A 82 0.91 -25.62 -39.33
C THR A 82 1.19 -24.64 -38.19
N PHE A 83 1.76 -23.46 -38.50
CA PHE A 83 2.07 -22.41 -37.54
C PHE A 83 1.96 -21.04 -38.22
N TYR A 84 1.74 -19.99 -37.43
CA TYR A 84 1.73 -18.62 -37.94
C TYR A 84 3.13 -18.03 -37.93
N GLU A 85 3.36 -17.05 -38.82
CA GLU A 85 4.55 -16.18 -38.73
C GLU A 85 4.55 -15.43 -37.40
N GLU A 86 5.75 -15.01 -36.97
CA GLU A 86 5.92 -14.22 -35.77
C GLU A 86 5.18 -12.88 -35.91
N ASN A 87 4.46 -12.49 -34.85
CA ASN A 87 3.72 -11.24 -34.83
C ASN A 87 4.61 -10.11 -34.28
N PRO A 88 5.05 -9.14 -35.12
CA PRO A 88 5.97 -8.10 -34.68
C PRO A 88 5.31 -7.06 -33.78
N PHE A 89 3.97 -7.03 -33.69
CA PHE A 89 3.24 -5.99 -32.97
C PHE A 89 2.82 -6.41 -31.56
N CYS A 90 2.71 -7.70 -31.28
CA CYS A 90 2.08 -8.22 -30.07
C CYS A 90 2.97 -9.23 -29.37
N PRO A 91 2.91 -9.29 -28.00
CA PRO A 91 3.71 -10.22 -27.21
C PRO A 91 3.29 -11.69 -27.40
N LYS A 92 2.09 -11.92 -27.92
CA LYS A 92 1.53 -13.25 -28.21
C LYS A 92 0.73 -13.23 -29.49
N GLU A 93 0.71 -14.37 -30.22
CA GLU A 93 0.01 -14.50 -31.50
C GLU A 93 -1.49 -14.11 -31.44
N GLU A 94 -2.15 -14.35 -30.32
CA GLU A 94 -3.60 -14.10 -30.11
C GLU A 94 -3.89 -12.71 -29.56
N SER A 95 -2.88 -11.91 -29.21
CA SER A 95 -3.10 -10.57 -28.68
C SER A 95 -3.59 -9.62 -29.76
N ILE A 96 -4.54 -8.76 -29.39
CA ILE A 96 -5.01 -7.64 -30.22
C ILE A 96 -4.42 -6.30 -29.76
N ILE A 97 -3.59 -6.30 -28.72
CA ILE A 97 -2.95 -5.12 -28.14
C ILE A 97 -1.46 -5.15 -28.48
N SER A 98 -0.92 -4.08 -28.99
CA SER A 98 0.51 -3.97 -29.32
C SER A 98 1.37 -3.96 -28.06
N ASN A 99 2.65 -4.33 -28.21
CA ASN A 99 3.64 -4.28 -27.14
C ASN A 99 3.76 -2.88 -26.54
N ASN A 100 3.79 -1.86 -27.40
CA ASN A 100 3.88 -0.47 -26.97
C ASN A 100 2.67 -0.03 -26.16
N LEU A 101 1.46 -0.32 -26.65
CA LEU A 101 0.23 0.03 -25.96
C LEU A 101 0.12 -0.72 -24.63
N LEU A 102 0.50 -2.01 -24.58
CA LEU A 102 0.57 -2.77 -23.32
C LEU A 102 1.48 -2.07 -22.31
N LYS A 103 2.68 -1.63 -22.74
CA LYS A 103 3.62 -0.91 -21.87
C LYS A 103 3.00 0.38 -21.32
N LEU A 104 2.40 1.19 -22.19
CA LEU A 104 1.73 2.44 -21.79
C LEU A 104 0.61 2.21 -20.80
N ILE A 105 -0.24 1.19 -21.02
CA ILE A 105 -1.31 0.82 -20.09
C ILE A 105 -0.75 0.43 -18.72
N LEU A 106 0.30 -0.40 -18.70
CA LEU A 106 0.91 -0.84 -17.44
C LEU A 106 1.60 0.31 -16.71
N GLU A 107 2.28 1.22 -17.42
CA GLU A 107 2.90 2.42 -16.83
C GLU A 107 1.85 3.38 -16.24
N GLU A 108 0.72 3.59 -16.91
CA GLU A 108 -0.38 4.40 -16.36
C GLU A 108 -0.96 3.74 -15.09
N LEU A 109 -1.02 2.42 -15.06
CA LEU A 109 -1.47 1.67 -13.89
C LEU A 109 -0.47 1.69 -12.72
N LYS A 110 0.74 2.18 -12.82
CA LYS A 110 1.64 2.47 -11.68
C LYS A 110 1.16 3.66 -10.85
N ARG A 111 0.37 4.55 -11.40
CA ARG A 111 -0.14 5.72 -10.70
C ARG A 111 -1.35 5.35 -9.86
N TYR A 112 -1.26 5.48 -8.55
CA TYR A 112 -2.32 5.07 -7.60
C TYR A 112 -3.66 5.78 -7.82
N ASN A 113 -3.64 7.00 -8.39
CA ASN A 113 -4.83 7.81 -8.67
C ASN A 113 -5.53 7.45 -9.99
N HIS A 114 -4.95 6.59 -10.83
CA HIS A 114 -5.56 6.13 -12.07
C HIS A 114 -6.31 4.81 -11.85
N THR A 115 -7.61 4.81 -12.08
CA THR A 115 -8.43 3.60 -12.01
C THR A 115 -8.34 2.78 -13.30
N PHE A 116 -8.72 1.50 -13.26
CA PHE A 116 -8.83 0.67 -14.48
C PHE A 116 -9.80 1.29 -15.50
N LEU A 117 -10.87 1.95 -15.03
CA LEU A 117 -11.85 2.60 -15.88
C LEU A 117 -11.24 3.80 -16.61
N GLU A 118 -10.55 4.68 -15.90
CA GLU A 118 -9.89 5.86 -16.50
C GLU A 118 -8.84 5.46 -17.53
N VAL A 119 -8.02 4.44 -17.22
CA VAL A 119 -7.03 3.91 -18.16
C VAL A 119 -7.72 3.32 -19.40
N ALA A 120 -8.82 2.58 -19.23
CA ALA A 120 -9.60 2.04 -20.32
C ALA A 120 -10.17 3.14 -21.24
N GLN A 121 -10.74 4.20 -20.65
CA GLN A 121 -11.25 5.37 -21.38
C GLN A 121 -10.14 6.12 -22.12
N ARG A 122 -8.99 6.28 -21.48
CA ARG A 122 -7.84 6.96 -22.06
C ARG A 122 -7.34 6.29 -23.33
N PHE A 123 -7.24 4.96 -23.34
CA PHE A 123 -6.72 4.19 -24.47
C PHE A 123 -7.82 3.62 -25.40
N GLY A 124 -9.09 3.94 -25.17
CA GLY A 124 -10.20 3.50 -26.02
C GLY A 124 -10.42 2.00 -26.05
N ILE A 125 -10.12 1.29 -24.94
CA ILE A 125 -10.30 -0.16 -24.81
C ILE A 125 -11.25 -0.49 -23.66
N SER A 126 -11.76 -1.73 -23.64
CA SER A 126 -12.68 -2.11 -22.56
C SER A 126 -11.97 -2.26 -21.21
N VAL A 127 -12.67 -1.91 -20.11
CA VAL A 127 -12.18 -2.10 -18.73
C VAL A 127 -11.76 -3.53 -18.46
N ASN A 128 -12.54 -4.50 -18.94
CA ASN A 128 -12.24 -5.93 -18.80
C ASN A 128 -10.92 -6.29 -19.48
N LYS A 129 -10.60 -5.68 -20.63
CA LYS A 129 -9.33 -5.89 -21.30
C LYS A 129 -8.15 -5.31 -20.52
N VAL A 130 -8.28 -4.11 -19.97
CA VAL A 130 -7.26 -3.53 -19.09
C VAL A 130 -7.01 -4.40 -17.85
N ILE A 131 -8.08 -4.92 -17.24
CA ILE A 131 -8.02 -5.83 -16.09
C ILE A 131 -7.31 -7.15 -16.49
N GLU A 132 -7.67 -7.75 -17.61
CA GLU A 132 -7.04 -8.97 -18.13
C GLU A 132 -5.54 -8.78 -18.36
N LEU A 133 -5.17 -7.68 -19.02
CA LEU A 133 -3.76 -7.33 -19.26
C LEU A 133 -3.00 -7.17 -17.93
N PHE A 134 -3.58 -6.44 -16.98
CA PHE A 134 -2.98 -6.26 -15.66
C PHE A 134 -2.80 -7.59 -14.93
N ASP A 135 -3.86 -8.39 -14.81
CA ASP A 135 -3.82 -9.68 -14.10
C ASP A 135 -2.86 -10.68 -14.75
N THR A 136 -2.65 -10.56 -16.08
CA THR A 136 -1.72 -11.42 -16.83
C THR A 136 -0.26 -11.01 -16.62
N HIS A 137 0.03 -9.72 -16.64
CA HIS A 137 1.41 -9.21 -16.68
C HIS A 137 1.92 -8.73 -15.32
N VAL A 138 1.03 -8.35 -14.38
CA VAL A 138 1.41 -7.85 -13.07
C VAL A 138 1.15 -8.89 -11.99
N GLN A 139 2.16 -9.73 -11.71
CA GLN A 139 2.13 -10.73 -10.64
C GLN A 139 3.32 -10.50 -9.72
N ILE A 140 3.09 -9.82 -8.60
CA ILE A 140 4.15 -9.38 -7.70
C ILE A 140 4.36 -10.43 -6.61
N LYS A 141 5.60 -10.95 -6.54
CA LYS A 141 6.02 -11.80 -5.43
C LYS A 141 6.27 -10.94 -4.19
N ARG A 142 6.13 -11.55 -2.99
CA ARG A 142 6.59 -10.88 -1.76
C ARG A 142 8.07 -10.54 -1.87
N LYS A 143 8.48 -9.46 -1.22
CA LYS A 143 9.90 -9.14 -1.05
C LYS A 143 10.48 -9.91 0.14
N THR A 144 11.80 -10.02 0.17
CA THR A 144 12.54 -10.60 1.31
C THR A 144 12.35 -9.72 2.55
N LEU A 145 12.17 -10.35 3.71
CA LEU A 145 12.11 -9.64 4.98
C LEU A 145 13.42 -8.85 5.22
N ARG A 146 13.29 -7.66 5.79
CA ARG A 146 14.41 -6.79 6.15
C ARG A 146 14.76 -6.94 7.62
N GLU A 147 15.91 -6.42 8.02
CA GLU A 147 16.36 -6.39 9.42
C GLU A 147 15.33 -5.69 10.32
N VAL A 148 14.74 -4.61 9.83
CA VAL A 148 13.65 -3.88 10.48
C VAL A 148 12.41 -3.98 9.62
N ILE A 149 11.30 -4.43 10.19
CA ILE A 149 9.99 -4.45 9.55
C ILE A 149 8.96 -3.74 10.42
N SER A 150 8.00 -3.09 9.77
CA SER A 150 6.80 -2.53 10.38
C SER A 150 5.60 -3.35 9.97
N ILE A 151 4.69 -3.59 10.89
CA ILE A 151 3.44 -4.32 10.63
C ILE A 151 2.25 -3.50 11.11
N ASP A 152 1.20 -3.49 10.30
CA ASP A 152 -0.06 -2.81 10.63
C ASP A 152 -1.22 -3.39 9.80
N GLU A 153 -2.45 -3.03 10.17
CA GLU A 153 -3.63 -3.38 9.42
C GLU A 153 -4.36 -2.15 8.87
N PHE A 154 -5.08 -2.36 7.78
CA PHE A 154 -5.98 -1.34 7.24
C PHE A 154 -7.31 -1.94 6.83
N TYR A 155 -8.33 -1.10 6.87
CA TYR A 155 -9.67 -1.48 6.45
C TYR A 155 -9.70 -1.67 4.93
N PHE A 156 -10.10 -2.85 4.47
CA PHE A 156 -10.15 -3.20 3.05
C PHE A 156 -11.56 -3.12 2.47
N SER A 157 -12.55 -3.83 3.02
CA SER A 157 -13.90 -3.87 2.45
C SER A 157 -15.00 -4.26 3.44
N ARG A 158 -16.15 -3.57 3.38
CA ARG A 158 -17.37 -3.95 4.12
C ARG A 158 -18.01 -5.23 3.57
N HIS A 159 -17.94 -5.41 2.25
CA HIS A 159 -18.68 -6.47 1.55
C HIS A 159 -17.92 -7.79 1.49
N SER A 160 -16.65 -7.81 1.88
CA SER A 160 -15.88 -9.05 1.93
C SER A 160 -16.14 -9.79 3.24
N LYS A 161 -16.94 -10.87 3.19
CA LYS A 161 -17.20 -11.74 4.36
C LYS A 161 -15.91 -12.27 5.00
N ASN A 162 -14.83 -12.43 4.22
CA ASN A 162 -13.58 -13.06 4.64
C ASN A 162 -12.38 -12.10 4.74
N CYS A 163 -12.52 -10.84 4.35
CA CYS A 163 -11.43 -9.86 4.34
C CYS A 163 -11.93 -8.45 4.64
N LYS A 164 -12.33 -8.22 5.89
CA LYS A 164 -12.69 -6.88 6.36
C LYS A 164 -11.45 -5.99 6.52
N TYR A 165 -10.37 -6.56 7.05
CA TYR A 165 -9.08 -5.91 7.26
C TYR A 165 -7.98 -6.70 6.55
N ALA A 166 -7.12 -6.00 5.85
CA ALA A 166 -5.87 -6.50 5.31
C ALA A 166 -4.72 -6.18 6.26
N PHE A 167 -3.64 -6.97 6.19
CA PHE A 167 -2.45 -6.82 7.00
C PHE A 167 -1.27 -6.50 6.09
N MET A 168 -0.49 -5.48 6.43
CA MET A 168 0.66 -5.02 5.65
C MET A 168 1.96 -5.23 6.39
N ILE A 169 2.99 -5.60 5.64
CA ILE A 169 4.37 -5.73 6.10
C ILE A 169 5.20 -4.74 5.29
N LEU A 170 5.90 -3.85 5.97
CA LEU A 170 6.72 -2.80 5.39
C LEU A 170 8.18 -2.94 5.86
N GLY A 171 9.13 -2.64 5.00
CA GLY A 171 10.54 -2.46 5.37
C GLY A 171 10.81 -1.03 5.88
N LEU A 172 11.92 -0.86 6.60
CA LEU A 172 12.32 0.45 7.18
C LEU A 172 12.38 1.56 6.13
N ASN A 173 12.77 1.26 4.89
CA ASN A 173 12.85 2.25 3.81
C ASN A 173 11.50 2.63 3.21
N GLY A 174 10.40 2.07 3.70
CA GLY A 174 9.06 2.32 3.19
C GLY A 174 8.66 1.43 2.01
N GLU A 175 9.44 0.38 1.70
CA GLU A 175 9.04 -0.62 0.70
C GLU A 175 7.95 -1.55 1.25
N VAL A 176 6.93 -1.80 0.46
CA VAL A 176 5.90 -2.79 0.80
C VAL A 176 6.48 -4.18 0.55
N ILE A 177 6.67 -4.96 1.62
CA ILE A 177 7.15 -6.34 1.54
C ILE A 177 6.03 -7.26 1.10
N ASP A 178 4.88 -7.16 1.73
CA ASP A 178 3.67 -7.89 1.33
C ASP A 178 2.40 -7.29 1.93
N ILE A 179 1.25 -7.65 1.33
CA ILE A 179 -0.09 -7.34 1.82
C ILE A 179 -0.89 -8.64 1.90
N LEU A 180 -1.40 -8.96 3.09
CA LEU A 180 -2.10 -10.20 3.37
C LEU A 180 -3.60 -9.99 3.47
N LYS A 181 -4.37 -10.94 2.98
CA LYS A 181 -5.83 -10.91 2.98
C LYS A 181 -6.46 -10.95 4.38
N SER A 182 -5.70 -11.28 5.43
CA SER A 182 -6.25 -11.51 6.75
C SER A 182 -5.27 -11.12 7.85
N ARG A 183 -5.78 -10.49 8.92
CA ARG A 183 -5.05 -10.24 10.18
C ARG A 183 -5.25 -11.32 11.25
N LYS A 184 -5.99 -12.42 10.92
CA LYS A 184 -6.28 -13.49 11.87
C LYS A 184 -5.00 -14.24 12.25
N LYS A 185 -4.82 -14.51 13.56
CA LYS A 185 -3.64 -15.18 14.14
C LYS A 185 -3.23 -16.43 13.37
N SER A 186 -4.15 -17.36 13.09
CA SER A 186 -3.86 -18.59 12.36
C SER A 186 -3.28 -18.32 10.98
N LYS A 187 -3.84 -17.35 10.23
CA LYS A 187 -3.38 -16.99 8.89
C LYS A 187 -2.01 -16.33 8.90
N LEU A 188 -1.72 -15.49 9.88
CA LEU A 188 -0.39 -14.89 10.06
C LEU A 188 0.65 -15.94 10.45
N LEU A 189 0.31 -16.86 11.37
CA LEU A 189 1.18 -17.97 11.74
C LEU A 189 1.50 -18.87 10.54
N ASP A 190 0.50 -19.19 9.72
CA ASP A 190 0.70 -19.98 8.49
C ASP A 190 1.60 -19.23 7.50
N TYR A 191 1.31 -17.94 7.25
CA TYR A 191 2.10 -17.13 6.33
C TYR A 191 3.57 -17.07 6.72
N PHE A 192 3.89 -16.70 7.96
CA PHE A 192 5.28 -16.63 8.43
C PHE A 192 5.95 -18.00 8.53
N LYS A 193 5.20 -19.10 8.69
CA LYS A 193 5.75 -20.47 8.64
C LYS A 193 6.35 -20.79 7.28
N TYR A 194 5.75 -20.32 6.18
CA TYR A 194 6.24 -20.54 4.82
C TYR A 194 7.46 -19.68 4.44
N ILE A 195 7.80 -18.67 5.24
CA ILE A 195 9.03 -17.90 5.06
C ILE A 195 10.19 -18.70 5.63
N PRO A 196 11.31 -18.86 4.88
CA PRO A 196 12.46 -19.60 5.37
C PRO A 196 12.96 -19.10 6.73
N GLN A 197 13.40 -20.02 7.60
CA GLN A 197 13.84 -19.67 8.96
C GLN A 197 15.00 -18.66 8.94
N TYR A 198 15.99 -18.87 8.06
CA TYR A 198 17.14 -17.97 7.94
C TYR A 198 16.75 -16.53 7.58
N GLU A 199 15.63 -16.33 6.85
CA GLU A 199 15.11 -15.02 6.50
C GLU A 199 14.44 -14.37 7.71
N ARG A 200 13.66 -15.15 8.48
CA ARG A 200 13.03 -14.67 9.72
C ARG A 200 14.03 -14.34 10.81
N ASP A 201 15.12 -15.11 10.91
CA ASP A 201 16.17 -14.92 11.92
C ASP A 201 17.02 -13.67 11.67
N ARG A 202 16.98 -13.09 10.46
CA ARG A 202 17.59 -11.79 10.12
C ARG A 202 16.79 -10.60 10.61
N VAL A 203 15.51 -10.79 10.91
CA VAL A 203 14.67 -9.70 11.45
C VAL A 203 15.08 -9.45 12.90
N ARG A 204 15.61 -8.25 13.16
CA ARG A 204 16.06 -7.83 14.50
C ARG A 204 15.05 -6.94 15.21
N TYR A 205 14.28 -6.14 14.47
CA TYR A 205 13.30 -5.24 15.03
C TYR A 205 11.98 -5.33 14.28
N ILE A 206 10.89 -5.34 15.05
CA ILE A 206 9.52 -5.29 14.50
C ILE A 206 8.76 -4.17 15.19
N THR A 207 8.36 -3.15 14.41
CA THR A 207 7.50 -2.09 14.92
C THR A 207 6.03 -2.43 14.70
N MET A 208 5.19 -2.19 15.70
CA MET A 208 3.77 -2.51 15.66
C MET A 208 2.97 -1.69 16.67
N ASP A 209 1.65 -1.76 16.53
CA ASP A 209 0.70 -1.26 17.51
C ASP A 209 0.60 -2.21 18.71
N MET A 210 0.04 -1.73 19.82
CA MET A 210 -0.24 -2.53 21.02
C MET A 210 -1.34 -3.57 20.75
N ASN A 211 -0.97 -4.71 20.13
CA ASN A 211 -1.88 -5.79 19.74
C ASN A 211 -1.32 -7.16 20.16
N ASP A 212 -1.99 -7.79 21.13
CA ASP A 212 -1.58 -9.08 21.71
C ASP A 212 -1.51 -10.22 20.68
N VAL A 213 -2.41 -10.19 19.67
CA VAL A 213 -2.42 -11.19 18.62
C VAL A 213 -1.14 -11.12 17.80
N TYR A 214 -0.70 -9.91 17.47
CA TYR A 214 0.55 -9.72 16.71
C TYR A 214 1.77 -10.04 17.54
N LYS A 215 1.80 -9.63 18.81
CA LYS A 215 2.86 -10.00 19.78
C LYS A 215 3.05 -11.51 19.84
N ASP A 216 1.97 -12.27 20.02
CA ASP A 216 2.04 -13.75 20.08
C ASP A 216 2.51 -14.37 18.76
N VAL A 217 2.08 -13.85 17.60
CA VAL A 217 2.56 -14.31 16.29
C VAL A 217 4.07 -14.10 16.14
N ILE A 218 4.56 -12.91 16.52
CA ILE A 218 5.98 -12.55 16.43
C ILE A 218 6.81 -13.45 17.34
N LEU A 219 6.46 -13.58 18.60
CA LEU A 219 7.18 -14.41 19.56
C LEU A 219 7.28 -15.89 19.13
N ARG A 220 6.27 -16.40 18.42
CA ARG A 220 6.27 -17.77 17.89
C ARG A 220 7.07 -17.95 16.59
N ARG A 221 7.24 -16.90 15.81
CA ARG A 221 7.80 -17.01 14.44
C ARG A 221 9.17 -16.38 14.27
N PHE A 222 9.51 -15.39 15.08
CA PHE A 222 10.76 -14.65 14.99
C PHE A 222 11.57 -14.81 16.28
N ARG A 223 12.67 -15.55 16.20
CA ARG A 223 13.49 -15.89 17.38
C ARG A 223 14.32 -14.72 17.88
N ASN A 224 14.78 -13.87 16.96
CA ASN A 224 15.74 -12.81 17.23
C ASN A 224 15.12 -11.42 17.25
N ALA A 225 13.81 -11.31 16.97
CA ALA A 225 13.17 -10.01 16.80
C ALA A 225 12.80 -9.37 18.14
N ILE A 226 13.19 -8.12 18.30
CA ILE A 226 12.78 -7.23 19.37
C ILE A 226 11.53 -6.47 18.90
N ILE A 227 10.45 -6.55 19.67
CA ILE A 227 9.22 -5.82 19.41
C ILE A 227 9.37 -4.40 19.93
N CYS A 228 9.07 -3.40 19.10
CA CYS A 228 9.06 -1.99 19.45
C CYS A 228 7.64 -1.45 19.25
N ILE A 229 7.04 -0.89 20.30
CA ILE A 229 5.73 -0.25 20.16
C ILE A 229 5.89 1.16 19.61
N ASP A 230 5.02 1.50 18.67
CA ASP A 230 4.98 2.84 18.12
C ASP A 230 4.50 3.86 19.15
N SER A 231 5.31 4.89 19.37
CA SER A 231 5.05 5.96 20.34
C SER A 231 3.75 6.72 20.06
N PHE A 232 3.37 6.85 18.79
CA PHE A 232 2.10 7.49 18.40
C PHE A 232 0.89 6.79 19.02
N HIS A 233 0.87 5.44 19.06
CA HIS A 233 -0.24 4.68 19.64
C HIS A 233 -0.31 4.82 21.16
N VAL A 234 0.83 4.99 21.83
CA VAL A 234 0.88 5.29 23.27
C VAL A 234 0.30 6.68 23.54
N MET A 235 0.73 7.69 22.78
CA MET A 235 0.20 9.05 22.90
C MET A 235 -1.29 9.15 22.56
N LYS A 236 -1.73 8.39 21.55
CA LYS A 236 -3.16 8.30 21.20
C LYS A 236 -3.99 7.75 22.34
N LEU A 237 -3.55 6.67 23.01
CA LEU A 237 -4.22 6.13 24.19
C LEU A 237 -4.38 7.20 25.28
N MET A 238 -3.33 7.95 25.58
CA MET A 238 -3.34 9.02 26.60
C MET A 238 -4.32 10.14 26.21
N ASN A 239 -4.30 10.56 24.97
CA ASN A 239 -5.20 11.58 24.45
C ASN A 239 -6.67 11.12 24.46
N GLU A 240 -6.95 9.82 24.23
CA GLU A 240 -8.29 9.24 24.31
C GLU A 240 -8.82 9.27 25.76
N GLU A 241 -7.99 8.95 26.76
CA GLU A 241 -8.37 9.03 28.16
C GLU A 241 -8.57 10.49 28.62
N LEU A 242 -7.71 11.42 28.19
CA LEU A 242 -7.86 12.85 28.46
C LEU A 242 -9.18 13.40 27.83
N ASP A 243 -9.48 13.00 26.57
CA ASP A 243 -10.75 13.40 25.94
C ASP A 243 -11.99 12.80 26.63
N ARG A 244 -11.87 11.60 27.17
CA ARG A 244 -12.92 10.96 27.97
C ARG A 244 -13.20 11.78 29.24
N LEU A 245 -12.15 12.18 29.97
CA LEU A 245 -12.27 13.05 31.13
C LEU A 245 -12.85 14.42 30.74
N ARG A 246 -12.31 15.07 29.70
CA ARG A 246 -12.83 16.34 29.18
C ARG A 246 -14.34 16.27 28.89
N LYS A 247 -14.80 15.19 28.24
CA LYS A 247 -16.22 14.98 27.94
C LYS A 247 -17.05 14.83 29.23
N LYS A 248 -16.54 14.09 30.24
CA LYS A 248 -17.20 13.96 31.52
C LYS A 248 -17.36 15.32 32.22
N VAL A 249 -16.32 16.13 32.22
CA VAL A 249 -16.36 17.51 32.75
C VAL A 249 -17.34 18.37 31.97
N MET A 250 -17.29 18.34 30.63
CA MET A 250 -18.19 19.10 29.75
C MET A 250 -19.66 18.77 29.96
N HIS A 251 -20.02 17.50 30.22
CA HIS A 251 -21.41 17.08 30.49
C HIS A 251 -21.99 17.70 31.76
N ARG A 252 -21.19 18.12 32.73
CA ARG A 252 -21.69 18.85 33.93
C ARG A 252 -22.37 20.17 33.55
N TYR A 253 -21.95 20.77 32.42
CA TYR A 253 -22.40 22.06 31.90
C TYR A 253 -23.41 21.93 30.74
N GLU A 254 -23.89 20.71 30.45
CA GLU A 254 -24.74 20.46 29.26
C GLU A 254 -26.12 21.16 29.32
N LYS A 255 -26.60 21.48 30.53
CA LYS A 255 -27.87 22.19 30.75
C LYS A 255 -27.81 23.64 30.25
N ASP A 256 -26.64 24.29 30.35
CA ASP A 256 -26.40 25.61 29.80
C ASP A 256 -25.25 25.58 28.78
N LYS A 257 -25.57 25.26 27.52
CA LYS A 257 -24.60 25.19 26.43
C LYS A 257 -24.00 26.55 26.03
N ARG A 258 -24.46 27.66 26.63
CA ARG A 258 -23.96 29.01 26.40
C ARG A 258 -22.94 29.42 27.48
N CYS A 259 -22.79 28.66 28.57
CA CYS A 259 -21.80 28.97 29.58
C CYS A 259 -20.37 28.88 29.03
N LEU A 260 -19.48 29.61 29.67
CA LEU A 260 -18.08 29.71 29.29
C LEU A 260 -17.39 28.33 29.27
N GLU A 261 -17.60 27.55 30.32
CA GLU A 261 -16.98 26.24 30.53
C GLU A 261 -17.35 25.26 29.41
N TYR A 262 -18.65 25.17 29.05
CA TYR A 262 -19.10 24.35 27.94
C TYR A 262 -18.51 24.79 26.62
N HIS A 263 -18.48 26.11 26.36
CA HIS A 263 -17.92 26.69 25.16
C HIS A 263 -16.44 26.34 25.01
N LEU A 264 -15.62 26.55 26.03
CA LEU A 264 -14.18 26.25 26.04
C LEU A 264 -13.94 24.75 25.80
N LEU A 265 -14.55 23.88 26.61
CA LEU A 265 -14.37 22.44 26.52
C LEU A 265 -14.83 21.84 25.19
N LYS A 266 -15.76 22.47 24.48
CA LYS A 266 -16.28 22.01 23.20
C LYS A 266 -15.52 22.55 21.99
N HIS A 267 -15.29 23.87 21.96
CA HIS A 267 -14.79 24.55 20.75
C HIS A 267 -13.28 24.74 20.76
N HIS A 268 -12.65 24.81 21.94
CA HIS A 268 -11.21 24.99 22.09
C HIS A 268 -10.48 23.72 22.59
N LYS A 269 -11.14 22.57 22.54
CA LYS A 269 -10.58 21.29 23.04
C LYS A 269 -9.24 20.92 22.43
N ASN A 270 -8.92 21.36 21.21
CA ASN A 270 -7.72 20.95 20.49
C ASN A 270 -6.45 21.39 21.21
N VAL A 271 -6.47 22.48 21.98
CA VAL A 271 -5.31 22.98 22.73
C VAL A 271 -4.85 21.98 23.82
N LEU A 272 -5.74 21.12 24.31
CA LEU A 272 -5.39 20.06 25.28
C LEU A 272 -4.49 18.97 24.70
N PHE A 273 -4.52 18.77 23.39
CA PHE A 273 -3.83 17.65 22.71
C PHE A 273 -2.65 18.09 21.86
N LYS A 274 -2.46 19.42 21.71
CA LYS A 274 -1.35 19.95 20.94
C LYS A 274 -0.03 19.80 21.69
N GLU A 275 0.99 19.47 20.95
CA GLU A 275 2.38 19.43 21.37
C GLU A 275 2.88 20.85 21.62
N ASP A 276 2.85 21.65 20.58
CA ASP A 276 3.20 23.06 20.57
C ASP A 276 1.95 23.89 20.40
N LEU A 277 1.78 24.88 21.27
CA LEU A 277 0.69 25.83 21.21
C LEU A 277 1.10 27.04 20.38
N ASP A 278 0.15 27.53 19.60
CA ASP A 278 0.32 28.78 18.87
C ASP A 278 0.28 29.96 19.87
N GLU A 279 1.38 30.71 19.95
CA GLU A 279 1.51 31.89 20.80
C GLU A 279 1.07 33.19 20.09
N GLU A 280 0.74 33.11 18.79
CA GLU A 280 0.24 34.28 18.06
C GLU A 280 -1.16 34.67 18.52
N TYR A 281 -1.36 35.97 18.78
CA TYR A 281 -2.62 36.50 19.25
C TYR A 281 -3.61 36.72 18.11
N HIS A 282 -4.78 36.11 18.23
CA HIS A 282 -5.89 36.27 17.29
C HIS A 282 -7.12 36.85 18.00
N TYR A 283 -7.92 37.69 17.29
CA TYR A 283 -9.14 38.25 17.87
C TYR A 283 -10.20 37.18 18.08
N SER A 284 -10.55 36.97 19.35
CA SER A 284 -11.61 36.04 19.73
C SER A 284 -12.96 36.74 19.70
N LYS A 285 -13.86 36.33 18.80
CA LYS A 285 -15.24 36.86 18.71
C LYS A 285 -16.07 36.56 19.97
N TYR A 286 -15.79 35.48 20.67
CA TYR A 286 -16.49 35.08 21.89
C TYR A 286 -16.08 35.92 23.08
N PHE A 287 -14.77 36.19 23.24
CA PHE A 287 -14.24 36.96 24.37
C PHE A 287 -14.11 38.46 24.08
N HIS A 288 -14.32 38.92 22.85
CA HIS A 288 -14.14 40.28 22.39
C HIS A 288 -12.75 40.88 22.70
N GLN A 289 -11.71 40.01 22.68
CA GLN A 289 -10.32 40.40 22.96
C GLN A 289 -9.33 39.53 22.17
N LEU A 290 -8.06 39.94 22.16
CA LEU A 290 -6.98 39.14 21.59
C LEU A 290 -6.67 37.96 22.54
N MET A 291 -6.56 36.77 22.00
CA MET A 291 -6.22 35.53 22.73
C MET A 291 -5.35 34.63 21.87
N ASN A 292 -4.49 33.87 22.53
CA ASN A 292 -3.72 32.80 21.89
C ASN A 292 -4.12 31.41 22.46
N GLU A 293 -3.49 30.35 21.98
CA GLU A 293 -3.83 28.99 22.43
C GLU A 293 -3.43 28.71 23.86
N VAL A 294 -2.39 29.40 24.38
CA VAL A 294 -1.95 29.31 25.79
C VAL A 294 -3.04 29.86 26.71
N ASP A 295 -3.67 30.99 26.33
CA ASP A 295 -4.78 31.58 27.10
C ASP A 295 -5.98 30.62 27.17
N TYR A 296 -6.36 30.02 26.04
CA TYR A 296 -7.43 29.03 26.01
C TYR A 296 -7.10 27.80 26.86
N LEU A 297 -5.88 27.29 26.79
CA LEU A 297 -5.47 26.15 27.63
C LEU A 297 -5.57 26.50 29.10
N ASN A 298 -5.05 27.66 29.52
CA ASN A 298 -5.08 28.11 30.90
C ASN A 298 -6.52 28.25 31.43
N LEU A 299 -7.43 28.76 30.60
CA LEU A 299 -8.84 28.85 30.96
C LEU A 299 -9.48 27.46 31.12
N ILE A 300 -9.21 26.52 30.21
CA ILE A 300 -9.73 25.14 30.27
C ILE A 300 -9.24 24.41 31.52
N LEU A 301 -7.95 24.53 31.84
CA LEU A 301 -7.37 23.84 33.01
C LEU A 301 -7.86 24.41 34.35
N LYS A 302 -8.38 25.63 34.40
CA LYS A 302 -9.02 26.22 35.58
C LYS A 302 -10.43 25.66 35.85
N ILE A 303 -11.10 25.09 34.82
CA ILE A 303 -12.47 24.57 34.95
C ILE A 303 -12.54 23.36 35.92
N ASP A 304 -11.54 22.49 35.88
CA ASP A 304 -11.58 21.25 36.65
C ASP A 304 -10.16 20.82 37.07
N LYS A 305 -9.96 20.61 38.36
CA LYS A 305 -8.67 20.24 38.94
C LYS A 305 -8.19 18.85 38.50
N GLU A 306 -9.13 17.90 38.30
CA GLU A 306 -8.81 16.54 37.84
C GLU A 306 -8.31 16.58 36.39
N LEU A 307 -9.00 17.37 35.52
CA LEU A 307 -8.60 17.57 34.15
C LEU A 307 -7.20 18.21 34.06
N SER A 308 -6.93 19.22 34.90
CA SER A 308 -5.61 19.87 34.97
C SER A 308 -4.51 18.90 35.38
N LYS A 309 -4.77 18.07 36.42
CA LYS A 309 -3.81 17.06 36.89
C LYS A 309 -3.50 16.03 35.82
N VAL A 310 -4.52 15.45 35.21
CA VAL A 310 -4.34 14.42 34.16
C VAL A 310 -3.63 15.00 32.95
N HIS A 311 -3.96 16.22 32.54
CA HIS A 311 -3.27 16.90 31.45
C HIS A 311 -1.77 17.08 31.76
N GLN A 312 -1.42 17.53 32.99
CA GLN A 312 -0.01 17.71 33.37
C GLN A 312 0.76 16.39 33.35
N GLU A 313 0.19 15.31 33.87
CA GLU A 313 0.82 13.99 33.86
C GLU A 313 1.08 13.49 32.44
N ILE A 314 0.10 13.67 31.51
CA ILE A 314 0.27 13.32 30.11
C ILE A 314 1.34 14.19 29.44
N LYS A 315 1.45 15.48 29.79
CA LYS A 315 2.51 16.36 29.32
C LYS A 315 3.89 15.93 29.83
N ASN A 316 4.01 15.49 31.09
CA ASN A 316 5.25 14.95 31.63
C ASN A 316 5.72 13.72 30.84
N TYR A 317 4.79 12.78 30.55
CA TYR A 317 5.08 11.63 29.68
C TYR A 317 5.43 12.05 28.27
N TYR A 318 4.74 13.05 27.72
CA TYR A 318 5.02 13.60 26.40
C TYR A 318 6.48 14.07 26.31
N TYR A 319 6.96 14.87 27.26
CA TYR A 319 8.36 15.32 27.28
C TYR A 319 9.35 14.16 27.38
N PHE A 320 9.11 13.18 28.24
CA PHE A 320 9.89 11.95 28.30
C PHE A 320 9.96 11.24 26.93
N ASN A 321 8.82 11.12 26.24
CA ASN A 321 8.75 10.48 24.94
C ASN A 321 9.41 11.32 23.82
N HIS A 322 9.31 12.64 23.89
CA HIS A 322 9.91 13.58 22.93
C HIS A 322 11.44 13.53 22.97
N TYR A 323 12.01 13.58 24.16
CA TYR A 323 13.46 13.51 24.38
C TYR A 323 13.97 12.07 24.47
N TRP A 324 13.39 11.18 23.68
CA TRP A 324 13.69 9.74 23.69
C TRP A 324 15.19 9.42 23.53
N ASN A 325 15.95 10.24 22.81
CA ASN A 325 17.37 10.03 22.53
C ASN A 325 18.28 10.30 23.74
N ASP A 326 17.75 10.94 24.77
CA ASP A 326 18.46 11.22 26.03
C ASP A 326 18.42 10.03 26.99
N TYR A 327 17.71 8.97 26.64
CA TYR A 327 17.50 7.79 27.46
C TYR A 327 18.04 6.54 26.80
N THR A 328 18.78 5.75 27.57
CA THR A 328 19.02 4.35 27.22
C THR A 328 17.72 3.53 27.38
N ARG A 329 17.66 2.35 26.77
CA ARG A 329 16.52 1.44 26.95
C ARG A 329 16.22 1.16 28.43
N LYS A 330 17.30 1.00 29.27
CA LYS A 330 17.15 0.72 30.70
C LYS A 330 16.55 1.91 31.43
N GLU A 331 17.07 3.10 31.22
CA GLU A 331 16.54 4.33 31.81
C GLU A 331 15.10 4.58 31.39
N ALA A 332 14.78 4.37 30.11
CA ALA A 332 13.40 4.45 29.64
C ALA A 332 12.47 3.45 30.35
N TYR A 333 12.93 2.23 30.57
CA TYR A 333 12.18 1.24 31.33
C TYR A 333 11.95 1.66 32.78
N ASP A 334 12.98 2.20 33.44
CA ASP A 334 12.89 2.67 34.83
C ASP A 334 11.96 3.89 34.93
N CYS A 335 12.02 4.85 34.01
CA CYS A 335 11.09 5.97 33.91
C CYS A 335 9.64 5.51 33.71
N LEU A 336 9.43 4.54 32.80
CA LEU A 336 8.09 3.96 32.61
C LEU A 336 7.54 3.32 33.89
N ASN A 337 8.38 2.61 34.64
CA ASN A 337 7.99 2.06 35.95
C ASN A 337 7.59 3.18 36.94
N SER A 338 8.31 4.30 36.96
CA SER A 338 7.97 5.43 37.84
C SER A 338 6.60 6.00 37.47
N PHE A 339 6.33 6.29 36.18
CA PHE A 339 5.00 6.73 35.74
C PHE A 339 3.89 5.74 36.10
N ILE A 340 4.11 4.44 35.85
CA ILE A 340 3.12 3.40 36.14
C ILE A 340 2.79 3.36 37.64
N ASN A 341 3.80 3.37 38.51
CA ASN A 341 3.62 3.29 39.97
C ASN A 341 2.93 4.55 40.51
N GLU A 342 3.34 5.74 40.04
CA GLU A 342 2.73 7.01 40.43
C GLU A 342 1.25 7.06 40.01
N TRP A 343 0.94 6.66 38.78
CA TRP A 343 -0.42 6.70 38.26
C TRP A 343 -1.34 5.65 38.90
N TYR A 344 -0.83 4.46 39.25
CA TYR A 344 -1.57 3.51 40.05
C TYR A 344 -1.91 4.06 41.48
N SER A 345 -0.98 4.82 42.06
CA SER A 345 -1.15 5.43 43.38
C SER A 345 -2.00 6.70 43.38
N SER A 346 -2.34 7.22 42.21
CA SER A 346 -2.99 8.54 42.07
C SER A 346 -4.47 8.58 42.42
N ASN A 347 -5.14 7.42 42.66
CA ASN A 347 -6.59 7.27 42.81
C ASN A 347 -7.40 7.88 41.65
N ASN A 348 -6.78 8.12 40.48
CA ASN A 348 -7.43 8.66 39.30
C ASN A 348 -7.72 7.56 38.27
N GLU A 349 -9.00 7.33 37.97
CA GLU A 349 -9.41 6.24 37.07
C GLU A 349 -8.83 6.32 35.67
N TYR A 350 -8.55 7.51 35.13
CA TYR A 350 -7.98 7.73 33.78
C TYR A 350 -6.50 7.37 33.76
N LEU A 351 -5.74 7.86 34.74
CA LEU A 351 -4.32 7.53 34.87
C LEU A 351 -4.10 6.06 35.16
N ILE A 352 -4.94 5.43 36.00
CA ILE A 352 -4.90 3.98 36.28
C ILE A 352 -5.13 3.16 35.01
N ARG A 353 -6.08 3.55 34.14
CA ARG A 353 -6.29 2.85 32.86
C ARG A 353 -5.09 2.96 31.93
N ILE A 354 -4.49 4.13 31.85
CA ILE A 354 -3.25 4.34 31.08
C ILE A 354 -2.14 3.47 31.68
N ALA A 355 -1.90 3.54 32.99
CA ALA A 355 -0.89 2.75 33.70
C ALA A 355 -1.03 1.24 33.49
N SER A 356 -2.25 0.74 33.50
CA SER A 356 -2.53 -0.67 33.21
C SER A 356 -2.08 -1.08 31.82
N THR A 357 -2.35 -0.26 30.82
CA THR A 357 -1.92 -0.53 29.44
C THR A 357 -0.39 -0.41 29.32
N LEU A 358 0.21 0.63 29.88
CA LEU A 358 1.67 0.79 29.89
C LEU A 358 2.37 -0.38 30.55
N ASN A 359 1.84 -0.87 31.68
CA ASN A 359 2.42 -2.00 32.38
C ASN A 359 2.42 -3.30 31.56
N ASN A 360 1.37 -3.54 30.77
CA ASN A 360 1.28 -4.70 29.89
C ASN A 360 2.26 -4.64 28.70
N TRP A 361 2.65 -3.45 28.28
CA TRP A 361 3.50 -3.21 27.10
C TRP A 361 4.84 -2.54 27.42
N LYS A 362 5.19 -2.48 28.70
CA LYS A 362 6.34 -1.76 29.23
C LYS A 362 7.66 -2.12 28.55
N GLU A 363 7.92 -3.42 28.36
CA GLU A 363 9.11 -3.92 27.70
C GLU A 363 9.19 -3.44 26.24
N GLU A 364 8.09 -3.58 25.49
CA GLU A 364 8.04 -3.25 24.09
C GLU A 364 8.05 -1.73 23.84
N ILE A 365 7.48 -0.96 24.79
CA ILE A 365 7.57 0.51 24.78
C ILE A 365 9.02 0.93 25.05
N ALA A 366 9.69 0.38 26.08
CA ALA A 366 11.10 0.67 26.36
C ALA A 366 12.01 0.29 25.18
N ASN A 367 11.70 -0.80 24.47
CA ASN A 367 12.45 -1.19 23.28
C ASN A 367 12.41 -0.15 22.17
N SER A 368 11.36 0.69 22.10
CA SER A 368 11.29 1.77 21.10
C SER A 368 12.29 2.91 21.36
N PHE A 369 12.93 2.93 22.52
CA PHE A 369 14.00 3.88 22.86
C PHE A 369 15.38 3.39 22.42
N ILE A 370 15.51 2.17 21.89
CA ILE A 370 16.77 1.68 21.31
C ILE A 370 17.04 2.49 20.04
N PRO A 371 18.16 3.27 19.98
CA PRO A 371 18.51 4.01 18.78
C PRO A 371 18.89 3.04 17.66
N TYR A 372 18.36 3.26 16.47
CA TYR A 372 18.71 2.50 15.28
C TYR A 372 19.51 3.37 14.30
N THR A 373 20.70 2.91 13.94
CA THR A 373 21.55 3.60 12.96
C THR A 373 21.27 3.04 11.57
N LYS A 374 20.76 3.87 10.67
CA LYS A 374 20.56 3.53 9.25
C LYS A 374 21.91 3.40 8.52
N HIS A 375 21.91 2.80 7.33
CA HIS A 375 23.11 2.67 6.49
C HIS A 375 23.77 4.02 6.13
N ASN A 376 23.02 5.11 6.11
CA ASN A 376 23.53 6.46 5.86
C ASN A 376 24.10 7.14 7.12
N GLY A 377 24.18 6.44 8.25
CA GLY A 377 24.67 6.98 9.54
C GLY A 377 23.62 7.74 10.35
N GLU A 378 22.41 7.94 9.83
CA GLU A 378 21.33 8.63 10.55
C GLU A 378 20.82 7.76 11.70
N ILE A 379 20.75 8.34 12.91
CA ILE A 379 20.16 7.70 14.08
C ILE A 379 18.66 8.05 14.11
N VAL A 380 17.83 7.02 14.20
CA VAL A 380 16.38 7.17 14.22
C VAL A 380 15.74 6.33 15.31
N ARG A 381 14.60 6.80 15.82
CA ARG A 381 13.69 5.99 16.59
C ARG A 381 12.87 5.12 15.66
N LEU A 382 12.72 3.84 15.99
CA LEU A 382 11.87 2.93 15.22
C LEU A 382 10.39 3.23 15.50
N SER A 383 9.63 3.52 14.45
CA SER A 383 8.21 3.88 14.54
C SER A 383 7.41 3.34 13.36
N ASN A 384 6.09 3.38 13.47
CA ASN A 384 5.15 3.01 12.43
C ASN A 384 4.77 4.16 11.47
N GLY A 385 5.32 5.35 11.62
CA GLY A 385 4.92 6.52 10.82
C GLY A 385 4.95 6.29 9.31
N LYS A 386 5.90 5.50 8.80
CA LYS A 386 5.96 5.17 7.37
C LYS A 386 4.81 4.26 6.92
N ILE A 387 4.42 3.27 7.73
CA ILE A 387 3.32 2.36 7.38
C ILE A 387 1.97 3.09 7.45
N GLU A 388 1.80 4.05 8.35
CA GLU A 388 0.61 4.90 8.40
C GLU A 388 0.47 5.76 7.14
N GLY A 389 1.58 6.35 6.66
CA GLY A 389 1.63 7.06 5.38
C GLY A 389 1.22 6.16 4.21
N LYS A 390 1.75 4.94 4.14
CA LYS A 390 1.39 3.94 3.13
C LYS A 390 -0.07 3.51 3.22
N ASN A 391 -0.57 3.29 4.43
CA ASN A 391 -1.99 3.00 4.66
C ASN A 391 -2.91 4.11 4.13
N SER A 392 -2.49 5.37 4.25
CA SER A 392 -3.25 6.52 3.72
C SER A 392 -3.32 6.50 2.18
N TYR A 393 -2.23 6.20 1.48
CA TYR A 393 -2.21 6.01 0.02
C TYR A 393 -3.11 4.85 -0.42
N ILE A 394 -3.01 3.70 0.24
CA ILE A 394 -3.83 2.53 -0.05
C ILE A 394 -5.32 2.82 0.16
N LYS A 395 -5.68 3.49 1.27
CA LYS A 395 -7.06 3.91 1.53
C LYS A 395 -7.59 4.89 0.46
N LYS A 396 -6.73 5.77 -0.06
CA LYS A 396 -7.07 6.68 -1.16
C LYS A 396 -7.31 5.90 -2.46
N MET A 397 -6.46 4.94 -2.80
CA MET A 397 -6.61 4.06 -3.96
C MET A 397 -7.92 3.25 -3.89
N LEU A 398 -8.26 2.70 -2.71
CA LEU A 398 -9.50 1.96 -2.47
C LEU A 398 -10.74 2.86 -2.68
N ARG A 399 -10.69 4.11 -2.22
CA ARG A 399 -11.79 5.08 -2.39
C ARG A 399 -11.99 5.46 -3.86
N LEU A 400 -10.93 5.79 -4.58
CA LEU A 400 -10.98 6.16 -6.00
C LEU A 400 -11.53 5.03 -6.88
N ALA A 401 -11.19 3.78 -6.56
CA ALA A 401 -11.69 2.60 -7.28
C ALA A 401 -13.07 2.12 -6.81
N ASN A 402 -13.74 2.82 -5.86
CA ASN A 402 -14.96 2.35 -5.21
C ASN A 402 -14.83 0.93 -4.60
N GLY A 403 -13.61 0.56 -4.20
CA GLY A 403 -13.27 -0.77 -3.67
C GLY A 403 -12.78 -1.77 -4.72
N TYR A 404 -12.39 -2.94 -4.22
CA TYR A 404 -11.95 -4.08 -5.04
C TYR A 404 -12.69 -5.34 -4.62
N SER A 405 -13.27 -6.05 -5.57
CA SER A 405 -13.88 -7.37 -5.33
C SER A 405 -12.84 -8.50 -5.28
N ASN A 406 -11.74 -8.37 -6.04
CA ASN A 406 -10.64 -9.34 -6.10
C ASN A 406 -9.45 -8.83 -5.27
N PHE A 407 -9.14 -9.54 -4.17
CA PHE A 407 -8.04 -9.18 -3.28
C PHE A 407 -6.67 -9.34 -3.94
N ASP A 408 -6.44 -10.39 -4.74
CA ASP A 408 -5.14 -10.63 -5.36
C ASP A 408 -4.80 -9.54 -6.38
N ARG A 409 -5.81 -9.08 -7.14
CA ARG A 409 -5.68 -7.91 -8.03
C ARG A 409 -5.39 -6.65 -7.24
N PHE A 410 -6.12 -6.41 -6.15
CA PHE A 410 -5.86 -5.28 -5.27
C PHE A 410 -4.43 -5.32 -4.72
N ARG A 411 -4.00 -6.46 -4.16
CA ARG A 411 -2.64 -6.64 -3.62
C ARG A 411 -1.58 -6.35 -4.68
N ASN A 412 -1.71 -6.98 -5.86
CA ASN A 412 -0.80 -6.73 -6.96
C ASN A 412 -0.79 -5.25 -7.37
N ARG A 413 -1.96 -4.62 -7.42
CA ARG A 413 -2.07 -3.20 -7.78
C ARG A 413 -1.43 -2.28 -6.73
N ALA A 414 -1.67 -2.52 -5.44
CA ALA A 414 -1.08 -1.76 -4.36
C ALA A 414 0.45 -1.89 -4.36
N MET A 415 0.97 -3.12 -4.42
CA MET A 415 2.41 -3.35 -4.48
C MET A 415 3.05 -2.81 -5.77
N TYR A 416 2.33 -2.83 -6.89
CA TYR A 416 2.78 -2.26 -8.16
C TYR A 416 2.95 -0.75 -8.10
N CYS A 417 2.02 -0.05 -7.44
CA CYS A 417 2.10 1.40 -7.24
C CYS A 417 3.19 1.80 -6.25
N GLU A 418 3.32 1.04 -5.15
CA GLU A 418 4.16 1.40 -4.02
C GLU A 418 5.64 1.03 -4.23
N ASN A 419 5.92 0.00 -5.02
CA ASN A 419 7.26 -0.48 -5.32
C ASN A 419 7.68 -0.11 -6.75
N TYR A 420 7.68 1.16 -7.06
CA TYR A 420 7.81 1.73 -8.40
C TYR A 420 8.94 1.16 -9.27
N TYR A 421 10.07 0.73 -8.69
CA TYR A 421 11.27 0.34 -9.45
C TYR A 421 11.38 -1.14 -9.82
N ASP A 422 10.52 -2.03 -9.27
CA ASP A 422 10.78 -3.47 -9.34
C ASP A 422 9.85 -4.25 -10.28
N THR A 423 8.95 -3.62 -11.01
CA THR A 423 7.72 -4.30 -11.42
C THR A 423 7.61 -4.60 -12.90
N TYR A 424 8.52 -4.13 -13.71
CA TYR A 424 8.49 -4.39 -15.14
C TYR A 424 9.89 -4.40 -15.72
N SER A 425 10.41 -5.58 -16.11
CA SER A 425 11.58 -5.72 -16.96
C SER A 425 11.09 -6.15 -18.34
N GLU A 426 11.43 -5.39 -19.37
CA GLU A 426 11.10 -5.72 -20.76
C GLU A 426 11.69 -7.06 -21.21
N GLU A 427 12.76 -7.51 -20.57
CA GLU A 427 13.49 -8.72 -20.91
C GLU A 427 12.89 -10.02 -20.38
N LYS A 428 11.91 -9.94 -19.46
CA LYS A 428 11.28 -11.13 -18.86
C LYS A 428 9.77 -10.97 -18.74
N LEU A 429 9.08 -11.05 -19.86
CA LEU A 429 7.71 -11.54 -19.82
C LEU A 429 7.78 -12.98 -19.30
N PRO A 430 7.29 -13.28 -18.10
CA PRO A 430 7.37 -14.63 -17.58
C PRO A 430 6.60 -15.53 -18.53
N ASN A 431 7.26 -16.57 -19.03
CA ASN A 431 6.56 -17.70 -19.63
C ASN A 431 5.43 -18.09 -18.68
N THR A 432 4.22 -17.92 -19.12
CA THR A 432 3.01 -18.16 -18.33
C THR A 432 3.06 -19.58 -17.81
N ILE A 433 3.36 -19.74 -16.52
CA ILE A 433 3.03 -20.95 -15.79
C ILE A 433 1.50 -20.98 -15.75
N LYS A 434 0.88 -21.73 -16.65
CA LYS A 434 -0.53 -22.05 -16.58
C LYS A 434 -0.74 -22.75 -15.24
N ARG A 435 -1.26 -22.06 -14.23
CA ARG A 435 -1.83 -22.70 -13.05
C ARG A 435 -3.01 -23.53 -13.56
N LYS A 436 -2.84 -24.85 -13.65
CA LYS A 436 -3.95 -25.78 -13.77
C LYS A 436 -4.73 -25.65 -12.46
N PHE A 437 -5.88 -25.00 -12.51
CA PHE A 437 -6.85 -25.10 -11.43
C PHE A 437 -7.26 -26.57 -11.35
N PRO A 438 -7.25 -27.21 -10.18
CA PRO A 438 -7.79 -28.54 -10.04
C PRO A 438 -9.30 -28.45 -10.41
N LYS A 439 -9.71 -29.24 -11.39
CA LYS A 439 -11.13 -29.44 -11.70
C LYS A 439 -11.80 -29.90 -10.41
N LYS A 440 -12.84 -29.21 -9.96
CA LYS A 440 -13.75 -29.75 -8.95
C LYS A 440 -14.24 -31.09 -9.45
N LYS A 441 -13.93 -32.16 -8.75
CA LYS A 441 -14.66 -33.40 -8.88
C LYS A 441 -16.08 -33.11 -8.40
N THR A 442 -17.02 -33.13 -9.30
CA THR A 442 -18.43 -33.27 -8.99
C THR A 442 -18.61 -34.74 -8.60
N ASP A 443 -18.61 -35.01 -7.30
CA ASP A 443 -19.13 -36.26 -6.79
C ASP A 443 -20.67 -36.21 -6.96
N LEU A 444 -21.15 -36.83 -8.03
CA LEU A 444 -22.48 -37.36 -8.15
C LEU A 444 -22.38 -38.83 -7.76
N GLY A 445 -22.98 -39.17 -6.63
CA GLY A 445 -23.14 -40.51 -6.12
C GLY A 445 -23.74 -40.43 -4.73
#